data_7a14cc4104f2a72880d206e01b683afb
#
_entry.id   7a14cc4104f2a72880d206e01b683afb
#
_cell.length_a   1.000
_cell.length_b   1.000
_cell.length_c   1.000
_cell.angle_alpha   90.00
_cell.angle_beta   90.00
_cell.angle_gamma   90.00
#
_symmetry.space_group_name_H-M   'P 1'
#
loop_
_entity.id
_entity.type
_entity.pdbx_description
1 polymer ?
#
loop_
_entity_poly.entity_id
_entity_poly.type
_entity_poly.pdbx_seq_one_letter_code
_entity_poly.pdbx_strand_id
1 'polypeptide(L)'
;MQSKLLEKIQNHTAQVAIIGLGYVGLPLAVAFAEAGFPVLGIDVDPTKVDALNAGHSYISDIPSERLAKVAGGRWPVAGEEAIQSPSHPVTLSPCHLSATTDFAALAACDAAIICVPTPLNKTRDPDVRYLLAAGESVARYLHPGMLVVLESTTYPGTTEELLLPILMGQGDKEAGRQGEEDSPGHLVTLSPGQDFFLAFSPEHIDPGRTDWTVETTPKVMGGVTPACLEVATALYSQAIHTIVPVSSPAAAEMTKLLENTFRAVNIALVNEVAIMCDKLGLDVWEVVEAAATKPYGYMKFTPGPGVGGHCIPLDPHYLSWKLKTLNYTARFIQLAGEINSDMPRYWVEKVQEALNQAGKSVKGSRVLVLGVAYKKDIDDVRESPALDIIELLRQKGADVRYHDPYVPEFAHNGSGMRSESDLDAALSSADCVVIVTDHSVYDWSEIRRHAPCIVDTRNVYDRHSEPMDAVFEA
;
A
#
# COMPACT_ATOMS: atom_id res chain seq x y z
N MET A 1 -0.23 17.95 30.71
CA MET A 1 0.30 16.82 29.94
C MET A 1 0.69 17.29 28.55
N GLN A 2 -0.19 17.95 27.81
CA GLN A 2 0.07 18.47 26.45
C GLN A 2 1.38 19.27 26.36
N SER A 3 1.59 20.28 27.19
CA SER A 3 2.79 21.13 27.15
C SER A 3 4.10 20.34 27.35
N LYS A 4 4.08 19.30 28.19
CA LYS A 4 5.27 18.45 28.42
C LYS A 4 5.58 17.60 27.19
N LEU A 5 4.54 17.05 26.52
CA LEU A 5 4.74 16.27 25.29
C LEU A 5 5.21 17.16 24.14
N LEU A 6 4.62 18.36 23.97
CA LEU A 6 5.08 19.35 23.00
C LEU A 6 6.54 19.77 23.23
N GLU A 7 6.97 19.95 24.48
CA GLU A 7 8.37 20.22 24.83
C GLU A 7 9.29 19.05 24.42
N LYS A 8 8.91 17.80 24.73
CA LYS A 8 9.67 16.62 24.29
C LYS A 8 9.76 16.52 22.77
N ILE A 9 8.68 16.83 22.06
CA ILE A 9 8.64 16.84 20.58
C ILE A 9 9.61 17.91 20.05
N GLN A 10 9.54 19.14 20.56
CA GLN A 10 10.41 20.24 20.13
C GLN A 10 11.90 19.96 20.39
N ASN A 11 12.22 19.25 21.47
CA ASN A 11 13.58 18.90 21.84
C ASN A 11 14.04 17.55 21.26
N HIS A 12 13.22 16.88 20.43
CA HIS A 12 13.45 15.55 19.83
C HIS A 12 13.74 14.45 20.88
N THR A 13 13.20 14.59 22.08
CA THR A 13 13.35 13.61 23.18
C THR A 13 12.11 12.73 23.37
N ALA A 14 11.02 12.98 22.64
CA ALA A 14 9.85 12.12 22.63
C ALA A 14 10.20 10.75 22.03
N GLN A 15 9.85 9.69 22.75
CA GLN A 15 10.06 8.30 22.29
C GLN A 15 8.89 7.87 21.42
N VAL A 16 9.15 7.54 20.15
CA VAL A 16 8.13 7.23 19.15
C VAL A 16 8.13 5.71 18.87
N ALA A 17 7.01 5.05 19.12
CA ALA A 17 6.81 3.66 18.73
C ALA A 17 6.07 3.58 17.40
N ILE A 18 6.53 2.71 16.48
CA ILE A 18 5.87 2.37 15.21
C ILE A 18 5.45 0.90 15.28
N ILE A 19 4.14 0.63 15.24
CA ILE A 19 3.54 -0.70 15.33
C ILE A 19 3.18 -1.20 13.94
N GLY A 20 3.88 -2.25 13.49
CA GLY A 20 3.83 -2.76 12.12
C GLY A 20 4.94 -2.15 11.26
N LEU A 21 5.94 -2.97 10.92
CA LEU A 21 7.13 -2.57 10.16
C LEU A 21 7.03 -3.02 8.69
N GLY A 22 5.86 -2.84 8.10
CA GLY A 22 5.61 -3.06 6.67
C GLY A 22 5.98 -1.87 5.80
N TYR A 23 5.43 -1.82 4.58
CA TYR A 23 5.64 -0.76 3.58
C TYR A 23 5.24 0.65 4.04
N VAL A 24 4.43 0.77 5.09
CA VAL A 24 4.05 2.04 5.71
C VAL A 24 4.94 2.36 6.89
N GLY A 25 5.05 1.43 7.85
CA GLY A 25 5.70 1.71 9.13
C GLY A 25 7.20 1.81 9.06
N LEU A 26 7.91 1.00 8.24
CA LEU A 26 9.36 1.09 8.15
C LEU A 26 9.85 2.42 7.57
N PRO A 27 9.29 2.92 6.43
CA PRO A 27 9.66 4.25 5.93
C PRO A 27 9.40 5.38 6.92
N LEU A 28 8.27 5.32 7.63
CA LEU A 28 7.92 6.31 8.64
C LEU A 28 8.87 6.25 9.85
N ALA A 29 9.24 5.05 10.31
CA ALA A 29 10.21 4.85 11.37
C ALA A 29 11.58 5.45 11.02
N VAL A 30 12.04 5.24 9.78
CA VAL A 30 13.28 5.83 9.26
C VAL A 30 13.19 7.35 9.23
N ALA A 31 12.08 7.92 8.73
CA ALA A 31 11.89 9.37 8.65
C ALA A 31 11.94 10.04 10.05
N PHE A 32 11.28 9.48 11.06
CA PHE A 32 11.38 9.98 12.42
C PHE A 32 12.77 9.82 13.03
N ALA A 33 13.46 8.71 12.77
CA ALA A 33 14.82 8.48 13.24
C ALA A 33 15.82 9.46 12.59
N GLU A 34 15.70 9.74 11.30
CA GLU A 34 16.48 10.75 10.58
C GLU A 34 16.20 12.17 11.06
N ALA A 35 14.95 12.44 11.50
CA ALA A 35 14.60 13.68 12.17
C ALA A 35 15.17 13.80 13.61
N GLY A 36 15.84 12.76 14.11
CA GLY A 36 16.54 12.78 15.40
C GLY A 36 15.73 12.27 16.60
N PHE A 37 14.58 11.63 16.38
CA PHE A 37 13.80 11.01 17.46
C PHE A 37 14.33 9.61 17.83
N PRO A 38 14.28 9.22 19.12
CA PRO A 38 14.39 7.82 19.50
C PRO A 38 13.14 7.07 19.02
N VAL A 39 13.33 6.10 18.12
CA VAL A 39 12.24 5.33 17.47
C VAL A 39 12.33 3.86 17.86
N LEU A 40 11.21 3.27 18.25
CA LEU A 40 11.05 1.86 18.52
C LEU A 40 10.07 1.24 17.51
N GLY A 41 10.57 0.38 16.63
CA GLY A 41 9.73 -0.46 15.79
C GLY A 41 9.18 -1.65 16.58
N ILE A 42 7.89 -1.94 16.41
CA ILE A 42 7.24 -3.13 17.00
C ILE A 42 6.58 -3.92 15.89
N ASP A 43 7.01 -5.17 15.68
CA ASP A 43 6.36 -6.07 14.71
C ASP A 43 6.26 -7.48 15.31
N VAL A 44 5.20 -8.21 14.98
CA VAL A 44 5.01 -9.60 15.43
C VAL A 44 5.91 -10.58 14.71
N ASP A 45 6.49 -10.19 13.57
CA ASP A 45 7.41 -10.99 12.77
C ASP A 45 8.87 -10.79 13.26
N PRO A 46 9.47 -11.79 13.94
CA PRO A 46 10.82 -11.66 14.42
C PRO A 46 11.86 -11.52 13.30
N THR A 47 11.56 -11.99 12.07
CA THR A 47 12.50 -11.88 10.95
C THR A 47 12.68 -10.42 10.50
N LYS A 48 11.61 -9.62 10.53
CA LYS A 48 11.68 -8.19 10.25
C LYS A 48 12.41 -7.44 11.36
N VAL A 49 12.14 -7.80 12.61
CA VAL A 49 12.81 -7.21 13.80
C VAL A 49 14.31 -7.45 13.71
N ASP A 50 14.74 -8.69 13.46
CA ASP A 50 16.14 -9.05 13.35
C ASP A 50 16.82 -8.34 12.16
N ALA A 51 16.17 -8.31 11.00
CA ALA A 51 16.68 -7.63 9.82
C ALA A 51 16.89 -6.14 10.07
N LEU A 52 15.87 -5.44 10.66
CA LEU A 52 15.95 -4.04 10.99
C LEU A 52 17.11 -3.76 11.96
N ASN A 53 17.21 -4.52 13.05
CA ASN A 53 18.28 -4.36 14.05
C ASN A 53 19.67 -4.64 13.47
N ALA A 54 19.76 -5.46 12.42
CA ALA A 54 21.00 -5.70 11.66
C ALA A 54 21.26 -4.60 10.58
N GLY A 55 20.38 -3.63 10.42
CA GLY A 55 20.48 -2.59 9.38
C GLY A 55 20.18 -3.09 7.96
N HIS A 56 19.52 -4.25 7.83
CA HIS A 56 19.14 -4.83 6.54
C HIS A 56 17.69 -4.50 6.22
N SER A 57 17.46 -3.81 5.12
CA SER A 57 16.11 -3.54 4.63
C SER A 57 15.54 -4.74 3.87
N TYR A 58 14.25 -4.95 4.05
CA TYR A 58 13.42 -5.93 3.34
C TYR A 58 12.32 -5.24 2.50
N ILE A 59 12.45 -3.93 2.30
CA ILE A 59 11.54 -3.10 1.48
C ILE A 59 12.39 -2.36 0.45
N SER A 60 11.99 -2.43 -0.83
CA SER A 60 12.71 -1.82 -1.95
C SER A 60 12.84 -0.30 -1.82
N ASP A 61 11.81 0.37 -1.27
CA ASP A 61 11.76 1.83 -1.14
C ASP A 61 12.73 2.39 -0.10
N ILE A 62 13.26 1.55 0.79
CA ILE A 62 14.26 1.91 1.80
C ILE A 62 15.54 1.10 1.56
N PRO A 63 16.57 1.66 0.92
CA PRO A 63 17.85 0.99 0.76
C PRO A 63 18.50 0.64 2.12
N SER A 64 19.18 -0.51 2.20
CA SER A 64 19.86 -0.94 3.43
C SER A 64 20.89 0.07 3.91
N GLU A 65 21.55 0.79 3.00
CA GLU A 65 22.49 1.85 3.35
C GLU A 65 21.83 3.05 4.08
N ARG A 66 20.56 3.35 3.74
CA ARG A 66 19.76 4.37 4.43
C ARG A 66 19.36 3.87 5.81
N LEU A 67 18.82 2.65 5.90
CA LEU A 67 18.42 2.03 7.17
C LEU A 67 19.61 1.90 8.13
N ALA A 68 20.76 1.44 7.67
CA ALA A 68 21.95 1.23 8.50
C ALA A 68 22.50 2.52 9.15
N LYS A 69 22.17 3.70 8.62
CA LYS A 69 22.56 4.98 9.23
C LYS A 69 21.82 5.28 10.53
N VAL A 70 20.61 4.75 10.69
CA VAL A 70 19.74 5.03 11.83
C VAL A 70 19.47 3.82 12.70
N ALA A 71 19.65 2.60 12.19
CA ALA A 71 19.38 1.33 12.87
C ALA A 71 20.56 0.85 13.75
N GLY A 72 20.28 -0.06 14.70
CA GLY A 72 21.28 -0.75 15.54
C GLY A 72 21.54 -0.08 16.89
N GLY A 73 20.74 0.89 17.30
CA GLY A 73 20.79 1.51 18.63
C GLY A 73 20.25 0.55 19.71
N ARG A 74 20.81 0.64 20.92
CA ARG A 74 20.16 0.04 22.10
C ARG A 74 19.04 0.97 22.55
N TRP A 75 17.83 0.44 22.65
CA TRP A 75 16.71 1.12 23.28
C TRP A 75 17.05 1.38 24.76
N PRO A 76 16.86 2.59 25.29
CA PRO A 76 17.09 2.84 26.71
C PRO A 76 16.04 2.09 27.54
N VAL A 77 16.47 1.03 28.23
CA VAL A 77 15.64 0.28 29.18
C VAL A 77 15.59 1.09 30.47
N ALA A 78 14.38 1.37 30.98
CA ALA A 78 14.21 2.08 32.25
C ALA A 78 14.91 1.32 33.38
N GLY A 79 15.97 1.92 33.95
CA GLY A 79 16.73 1.38 35.07
C GLY A 79 18.18 0.98 34.80
N GLU A 80 18.68 1.04 33.57
CA GLU A 80 20.12 0.85 33.31
C GLU A 80 20.83 2.22 33.26
N GLU A 81 21.70 2.49 34.27
CA GLU A 81 22.65 3.61 34.21
C GLU A 81 23.61 3.38 33.03
N ALA A 82 23.81 4.41 32.21
CA ALA A 82 24.75 4.40 31.10
C ALA A 82 26.15 4.02 31.58
N ILE A 83 26.59 2.80 31.33
CA ILE A 83 27.97 2.38 31.57
C ILE A 83 28.85 3.08 30.53
N GLN A 84 29.41 4.21 30.95
CA GLN A 84 30.47 4.89 30.21
C GLN A 84 31.73 4.04 30.29
N SER A 85 32.13 3.39 29.22
CA SER A 85 33.45 2.79 29.07
C SER A 85 34.46 3.87 28.61
N PRO A 86 35.55 4.12 29.36
CA PRO A 86 36.42 5.28 29.12
C PRO A 86 37.60 4.96 28.21
N SER A 87 37.40 4.30 27.08
CA SER A 87 38.53 4.12 26.14
C SER A 87 38.04 3.87 24.72
N HIS A 88 37.83 4.90 24.00
CA HIS A 88 37.96 5.27 22.61
C HIS A 88 36.84 6.27 22.22
N PRO A 89 37.17 7.45 21.66
CA PRO A 89 36.18 8.33 21.09
C PRO A 89 35.81 7.84 19.68
N VAL A 90 35.01 6.80 19.61
CA VAL A 90 34.25 6.55 18.39
C VAL A 90 33.04 7.48 18.48
N THR A 91 33.02 8.54 17.71
CA THR A 91 31.84 9.34 17.42
C THR A 91 30.89 8.47 16.63
N LEU A 92 30.24 7.53 17.31
CA LEU A 92 29.05 6.86 16.79
C LEU A 92 27.93 7.89 16.86
N SER A 93 27.42 8.32 15.72
CA SER A 93 26.12 8.98 15.66
C SER A 93 25.15 8.11 16.48
N PRO A 94 24.35 8.67 17.38
CA PRO A 94 23.42 7.88 18.15
C PRO A 94 22.48 7.19 17.18
N CYS A 95 22.49 5.86 17.15
CA CYS A 95 21.50 5.10 16.41
C CYS A 95 20.14 5.36 17.04
N HIS A 96 19.20 5.87 16.26
CA HIS A 96 17.91 6.34 16.76
C HIS A 96 16.80 5.31 16.59
N LEU A 97 17.00 4.20 15.83
CA LEU A 97 16.00 3.19 15.51
C LEU A 97 16.42 1.79 15.99
N SER A 98 15.55 1.17 16.77
CA SER A 98 15.63 -0.24 17.16
C SER A 98 14.27 -0.92 17.01
N ALA A 99 14.22 -2.25 16.99
CA ALA A 99 12.97 -2.99 16.88
C ALA A 99 12.86 -4.12 17.91
N THR A 100 11.62 -4.49 18.27
CA THR A 100 11.29 -5.57 19.19
C THR A 100 9.96 -6.24 18.82
N THR A 101 9.76 -7.46 19.29
CA THR A 101 8.45 -8.14 19.28
C THR A 101 7.66 -7.90 20.58
N ASP A 102 8.26 -7.28 21.59
CA ASP A 102 7.66 -7.08 22.91
C ASP A 102 6.91 -5.76 23.00
N PHE A 103 5.59 -5.84 23.07
CA PHE A 103 4.70 -4.69 23.25
C PHE A 103 4.83 -4.00 24.63
N ALA A 104 5.43 -4.65 25.64
CA ALA A 104 5.64 -4.04 26.95
C ALA A 104 6.53 -2.78 26.85
N ALA A 105 7.36 -2.69 25.83
CA ALA A 105 8.19 -1.52 25.56
C ALA A 105 7.39 -0.23 25.29
N LEU A 106 6.10 -0.33 24.93
CA LEU A 106 5.20 0.82 24.78
C LEU A 106 5.03 1.64 26.07
N ALA A 107 5.19 1.02 27.24
CA ALA A 107 5.09 1.73 28.51
C ALA A 107 6.09 2.89 28.68
N ALA A 108 7.19 2.87 27.91
CA ALA A 108 8.20 3.92 27.91
C ALA A 108 8.04 4.94 26.76
N CYS A 109 7.08 4.74 25.83
CA CYS A 109 6.94 5.54 24.64
C CYS A 109 5.98 6.71 24.85
N ASP A 110 6.33 7.89 24.33
CA ASP A 110 5.48 9.09 24.37
C ASP A 110 4.46 9.12 23.22
N ALA A 111 4.73 8.39 22.14
CA ALA A 111 3.83 8.25 21.01
C ALA A 111 3.81 6.80 20.48
N ALA A 112 2.64 6.32 20.08
CA ALA A 112 2.44 5.05 19.39
C ALA A 112 1.71 5.26 18.07
N ILE A 113 2.32 4.87 16.95
CA ILE A 113 1.79 5.01 15.60
C ILE A 113 1.46 3.62 15.07
N ILE A 114 0.19 3.40 14.71
CA ILE A 114 -0.34 2.09 14.30
C ILE A 114 -0.34 2.00 12.77
N CYS A 115 0.52 1.15 12.22
CA CYS A 115 0.73 0.91 10.79
C CYS A 115 0.48 -0.56 10.42
N VAL A 116 -0.51 -1.19 11.02
CA VAL A 116 -0.81 -2.61 10.79
C VAL A 116 -1.61 -2.82 9.50
N PRO A 117 -1.53 -4.02 8.87
CA PRO A 117 -2.33 -4.33 7.69
C PRO A 117 -3.83 -4.28 7.98
N THR A 118 -4.60 -3.82 7.00
CA THR A 118 -6.06 -3.81 7.00
C THR A 118 -6.55 -4.43 5.69
N PRO A 119 -6.47 -5.75 5.50
CA PRO A 119 -6.91 -6.40 4.27
C PRO A 119 -8.44 -6.46 4.18
N LEU A 120 -8.94 -6.80 2.99
CA LEU A 120 -10.32 -7.23 2.83
C LEU A 120 -10.40 -8.76 2.98
N ASN A 121 -11.51 -9.25 3.51
CA ASN A 121 -11.83 -10.67 3.51
C ASN A 121 -12.31 -11.12 2.10
N LYS A 122 -12.61 -12.43 1.95
CA LYS A 122 -13.09 -13.01 0.67
C LYS A 122 -14.39 -12.40 0.16
N THR A 123 -15.20 -11.80 1.04
CA THR A 123 -16.46 -11.11 0.70
C THR A 123 -16.26 -9.62 0.44
N ARG A 124 -14.99 -9.16 0.40
CA ARG A 124 -14.59 -7.75 0.27
C ARG A 124 -15.08 -6.85 1.42
N ASP A 125 -15.28 -7.44 2.61
CA ASP A 125 -15.54 -6.67 3.83
C ASP A 125 -14.21 -6.35 4.55
N PRO A 126 -14.10 -5.22 5.27
CA PRO A 126 -12.91 -4.86 6.03
C PRO A 126 -12.52 -5.91 7.08
N ASP A 127 -11.27 -6.34 7.07
CA ASP A 127 -10.73 -7.18 8.14
C ASP A 127 -9.92 -6.32 9.13
N VAL A 128 -10.59 -5.91 10.20
CA VAL A 128 -10.02 -5.01 11.20
C VAL A 128 -9.33 -5.76 12.37
N ARG A 129 -9.18 -7.09 12.31
CA ARG A 129 -8.63 -7.90 13.42
C ARG A 129 -7.23 -7.45 13.85
N TYR A 130 -6.37 -7.10 12.89
CA TYR A 130 -5.02 -6.60 13.19
C TYR A 130 -5.06 -5.25 13.90
N LEU A 131 -5.97 -4.36 13.48
CA LEU A 131 -6.20 -3.07 14.12
C LEU A 131 -6.71 -3.24 15.56
N LEU A 132 -7.69 -4.12 15.77
CA LEU A 132 -8.22 -4.41 17.11
C LEU A 132 -7.13 -4.95 18.02
N ALA A 133 -6.33 -5.93 17.57
CA ALA A 133 -5.23 -6.50 18.35
C ALA A 133 -4.14 -5.46 18.68
N ALA A 134 -3.79 -4.60 17.73
CA ALA A 134 -2.85 -3.50 17.97
C ALA A 134 -3.43 -2.48 18.95
N GLY A 135 -4.70 -2.10 18.80
CA GLY A 135 -5.42 -1.21 19.72
C GLY A 135 -5.48 -1.76 21.14
N GLU A 136 -5.81 -3.04 21.33
CA GLU A 136 -5.79 -3.72 22.63
C GLU A 136 -4.39 -3.74 23.25
N SER A 137 -3.35 -3.94 22.43
CA SER A 137 -1.96 -3.91 22.90
C SER A 137 -1.55 -2.52 23.34
N VAL A 138 -1.92 -1.48 22.58
CA VAL A 138 -1.68 -0.08 22.96
C VAL A 138 -2.45 0.29 24.23
N ALA A 139 -3.74 -0.08 24.33
CA ALA A 139 -4.59 0.21 25.47
C ALA A 139 -4.02 -0.33 26.79
N ARG A 140 -3.38 -1.52 26.74
CA ARG A 140 -2.75 -2.16 27.92
C ARG A 140 -1.60 -1.33 28.49
N TYR A 141 -0.89 -0.55 27.68
CA TYR A 141 0.27 0.25 28.06
C TYR A 141 0.01 1.76 27.93
N LEU A 142 -1.25 2.14 27.61
CA LEU A 142 -1.64 3.54 27.51
C LEU A 142 -1.47 4.25 28.87
N HIS A 143 -0.80 5.38 28.84
CA HIS A 143 -0.53 6.18 30.03
C HIS A 143 -0.81 7.67 29.79
N PRO A 144 -0.98 8.47 30.86
CA PRO A 144 -1.20 9.90 30.73
C PRO A 144 -0.10 10.61 29.95
N GLY A 145 -0.52 11.41 28.96
CA GLY A 145 0.36 12.18 28.07
C GLY A 145 0.76 11.48 26.79
N MET A 146 0.39 10.22 26.57
CA MET A 146 0.73 9.48 25.37
C MET A 146 -0.09 9.94 24.15
N LEU A 147 0.55 10.05 22.99
CA LEU A 147 -0.11 10.25 21.70
C LEU A 147 -0.30 8.89 21.00
N VAL A 148 -1.49 8.62 20.50
CA VAL A 148 -1.78 7.48 19.63
C VAL A 148 -2.20 8.01 18.25
N VAL A 149 -1.59 7.50 17.18
CA VAL A 149 -1.95 7.86 15.80
C VAL A 149 -2.25 6.59 15.03
N LEU A 150 -3.41 6.55 14.38
CA LEU A 150 -3.73 5.48 13.43
C LEU A 150 -3.32 5.93 12.02
N GLU A 151 -2.48 5.12 11.35
CA GLU A 151 -2.05 5.32 9.96
C GLU A 151 -2.66 4.32 8.99
N SER A 152 -3.07 3.17 9.49
CA SER A 152 -3.67 2.11 8.66
C SER A 152 -4.91 2.62 7.94
N THR A 153 -5.01 2.34 6.63
CA THR A 153 -6.19 2.70 5.83
C THR A 153 -7.43 1.96 6.34
N THR A 154 -8.51 2.71 6.57
CA THR A 154 -9.76 2.21 7.15
C THR A 154 -10.95 3.01 6.58
N TYR A 155 -12.18 2.66 7.02
CA TYR A 155 -13.37 3.42 6.69
C TYR A 155 -13.57 4.62 7.63
N PRO A 156 -14.27 5.69 7.18
CA PRO A 156 -14.54 6.86 8.00
C PRO A 156 -15.29 6.52 9.29
N GLY A 157 -14.75 6.98 10.41
CA GLY A 157 -15.22 6.72 11.76
C GLY A 157 -14.46 5.61 12.51
N THR A 158 -13.55 4.89 11.88
CA THR A 158 -12.81 3.78 12.52
C THR A 158 -12.04 4.24 13.76
N THR A 159 -11.37 5.40 13.69
CA THR A 159 -10.61 5.93 14.82
C THR A 159 -11.51 6.21 16.03
N GLU A 160 -12.69 6.77 15.79
CA GLU A 160 -13.61 7.18 16.86
C GLU A 160 -14.56 6.06 17.28
N GLU A 161 -15.00 5.19 16.35
CA GLU A 161 -15.98 4.13 16.62
C GLU A 161 -15.33 2.83 17.12
N LEU A 162 -14.09 2.51 16.70
CA LEU A 162 -13.42 1.27 17.09
C LEU A 162 -12.22 1.53 18.02
N LEU A 163 -11.25 2.36 17.59
CA LEU A 163 -10.01 2.48 18.35
C LEU A 163 -10.21 3.24 19.67
N LEU A 164 -10.94 4.36 19.66
CA LEU A 164 -11.16 5.17 20.85
C LEU A 164 -11.85 4.38 21.97
N PRO A 165 -12.93 3.60 21.75
CA PRO A 165 -13.54 2.77 22.79
C PRO A 165 -12.59 1.75 23.41
N ILE A 166 -11.71 1.13 22.59
CA ILE A 166 -10.70 0.19 23.07
C ILE A 166 -9.72 0.90 24.01
N LEU A 167 -9.18 2.06 23.59
CA LEU A 167 -8.27 2.85 24.40
C LEU A 167 -8.89 3.36 25.71
N MET A 168 -10.20 3.58 25.73
CA MET A 168 -10.95 3.98 26.91
C MET A 168 -11.37 2.79 27.81
N GLY A 169 -10.98 1.55 27.51
CA GLY A 169 -11.34 0.35 28.26
C GLY A 169 -12.84 -0.04 28.15
N GLN A 170 -13.55 0.42 27.10
CA GLN A 170 -14.95 0.14 26.88
C GLN A 170 -15.18 -1.03 25.91
N GLY A 171 -14.13 -1.58 25.29
CA GLY A 171 -14.21 -2.59 24.24
C GLY A 171 -14.69 -3.98 24.67
N ASP A 172 -14.62 -4.32 25.95
CA ASP A 172 -14.94 -5.68 26.44
C ASP A 172 -16.43 -5.98 26.61
N LYS A 173 -17.30 -4.95 26.55
CA LYS A 173 -18.74 -5.15 26.87
C LYS A 173 -19.58 -5.64 25.69
N GLU A 174 -19.15 -5.42 24.44
CA GLU A 174 -19.92 -5.84 23.26
C GLU A 174 -19.46 -7.19 22.67
N ALA A 175 -18.26 -7.65 22.97
CA ALA A 175 -17.68 -8.88 22.41
C ALA A 175 -18.07 -10.16 23.16
N GLY A 176 -18.90 -10.11 24.20
CA GLY A 176 -19.42 -11.31 24.90
C GLY A 176 -18.34 -12.15 25.60
N ARG A 177 -17.15 -11.64 25.83
CA ARG A 177 -16.13 -12.29 26.65
C ARG A 177 -16.38 -11.94 28.12
N GLN A 178 -16.83 -12.94 28.89
CA GLN A 178 -16.77 -12.87 30.36
C GLN A 178 -15.31 -12.82 30.75
N GLY A 179 -14.84 -11.61 31.08
CA GLY A 179 -13.49 -11.39 31.58
C GLY A 179 -13.30 -12.08 32.93
N GLU A 180 -12.18 -12.72 33.12
CA GLU A 180 -11.71 -13.18 34.42
C GLU A 180 -11.60 -11.98 35.38
N GLU A 181 -12.30 -12.06 36.50
CA GLU A 181 -12.36 -11.05 37.57
C GLU A 181 -11.07 -11.01 38.41
N ASP A 182 -9.89 -10.90 37.85
CA ASP A 182 -8.66 -10.76 38.65
C ASP A 182 -7.70 -9.73 38.07
N SER A 183 -8.08 -8.44 38.17
CA SER A 183 -7.11 -7.35 38.17
C SER A 183 -7.62 -6.19 39.03
N PRO A 184 -7.04 -5.94 40.22
CA PRO A 184 -7.33 -4.77 41.04
C PRO A 184 -6.56 -3.57 40.49
N GLY A 185 -6.98 -3.01 39.35
CA GLY A 185 -6.49 -1.76 38.81
C GLY A 185 -7.67 -0.83 38.61
N HIS A 186 -7.70 0.28 39.31
CA HIS A 186 -8.63 1.39 39.09
C HIS A 186 -8.67 1.70 37.59
N LEU A 187 -9.80 1.45 36.94
CA LEU A 187 -10.14 2.00 35.63
C LEU A 187 -10.21 3.53 35.76
N VAL A 188 -9.08 4.19 35.68
CA VAL A 188 -9.04 5.62 35.43
C VAL A 188 -9.55 5.79 34.01
N THR A 189 -10.74 6.33 33.86
CA THR A 189 -11.31 6.62 32.54
C THR A 189 -10.50 7.76 31.95
N LEU A 190 -9.50 7.42 31.09
CA LEU A 190 -8.67 8.39 30.39
C LEU A 190 -9.51 9.12 29.35
N SER A 191 -9.41 10.43 29.27
CA SER A 191 -10.16 11.30 28.36
C SER A 191 -9.25 11.79 27.22
N PRO A 192 -9.64 11.63 25.93
CA PRO A 192 -8.85 12.13 24.80
C PRO A 192 -8.76 13.67 24.84
N GLY A 193 -7.58 14.19 24.54
CA GLY A 193 -7.28 15.61 24.55
C GLY A 193 -6.96 16.20 25.94
N GLN A 194 -7.10 15.42 27.01
CA GLN A 194 -6.72 15.78 28.39
C GLN A 194 -5.67 14.83 28.96
N ASP A 195 -6.00 13.55 29.00
CA ASP A 195 -5.15 12.51 29.58
C ASP A 195 -4.27 11.83 28.53
N PHE A 196 -4.77 11.62 27.34
CA PHE A 196 -4.02 11.12 26.18
C PHE A 196 -4.48 11.83 24.90
N PHE A 197 -3.77 11.61 23.80
CA PHE A 197 -4.09 12.22 22.51
C PHE A 197 -4.33 11.14 21.47
N LEU A 198 -5.34 11.34 20.59
CA LEU A 198 -5.68 10.40 19.53
C LEU A 198 -5.92 11.13 18.22
N ALA A 199 -5.25 10.69 17.16
CA ALA A 199 -5.34 11.25 15.82
C ALA A 199 -5.33 10.17 14.75
N PHE A 200 -5.69 10.54 13.55
CA PHE A 200 -5.57 9.75 12.32
C PHE A 200 -4.76 10.51 11.28
N SER A 201 -3.86 9.81 10.60
CA SER A 201 -3.11 10.36 9.48
C SER A 201 -2.92 9.28 8.42
N PRO A 202 -3.57 9.37 7.24
CA PRO A 202 -3.48 8.33 6.23
C PRO A 202 -2.10 8.28 5.57
N GLU A 203 -1.71 7.09 5.14
CA GLU A 203 -0.51 6.88 4.33
C GLU A 203 -0.76 7.21 2.85
N HIS A 204 0.21 7.87 2.20
CA HIS A 204 0.14 8.30 0.80
C HIS A 204 1.35 7.83 -0.03
N ILE A 205 2.17 6.89 0.47
CA ILE A 205 3.31 6.35 -0.29
C ILE A 205 2.80 5.57 -1.50
N ASP A 206 3.38 5.86 -2.66
CA ASP A 206 3.19 5.10 -3.91
C ASP A 206 4.48 4.31 -4.18
N PRO A 207 4.50 2.98 -3.92
CA PRO A 207 5.70 2.15 -4.07
C PRO A 207 6.35 2.29 -5.44
N GLY A 208 7.70 2.36 -5.44
CA GLY A 208 8.50 2.55 -6.65
C GLY A 208 8.54 3.97 -7.20
N ARG A 209 7.93 4.95 -6.51
CA ARG A 209 7.99 6.36 -6.88
C ARG A 209 9.25 7.01 -6.30
N THR A 210 9.97 7.81 -7.13
CA THR A 210 11.24 8.45 -6.73
C THR A 210 11.16 9.97 -6.62
N ASP A 211 10.10 10.58 -7.15
CA ASP A 211 9.87 12.04 -7.15
C ASP A 211 9.20 12.55 -5.87
N TRP A 212 8.53 11.68 -5.12
CA TRP A 212 7.89 11.95 -3.84
C TRP A 212 8.31 10.93 -2.80
N THR A 213 8.75 11.41 -1.64
CA THR A 213 9.15 10.57 -0.49
C THR A 213 8.16 10.74 0.65
N VAL A 214 8.33 9.98 1.75
CA VAL A 214 7.53 10.14 2.98
C VAL A 214 7.59 11.57 3.48
N GLU A 215 8.77 12.19 3.45
CA GLU A 215 9.03 13.51 4.00
C GLU A 215 8.42 14.62 3.14
N THR A 216 8.41 14.45 1.81
CA THR A 216 7.97 15.47 0.86
C THR A 216 6.48 15.39 0.52
N THR A 217 5.86 14.22 0.66
CA THR A 217 4.44 14.03 0.40
C THR A 217 3.59 14.74 1.45
N PRO A 218 2.69 15.66 1.07
CA PRO A 218 1.78 16.31 2.02
C PRO A 218 0.93 15.27 2.77
N LYS A 219 0.88 15.38 4.11
CA LYS A 219 0.19 14.41 4.95
C LYS A 219 -1.02 15.04 5.65
N VAL A 220 -2.17 14.41 5.49
CA VAL A 220 -3.43 14.87 6.12
C VAL A 220 -3.45 14.42 7.58
N MET A 221 -3.94 15.28 8.49
CA MET A 221 -4.02 14.99 9.92
C MET A 221 -5.37 15.37 10.50
N GLY A 222 -6.06 14.43 11.15
CA GLY A 222 -7.30 14.66 11.89
C GLY A 222 -7.16 14.24 13.35
N GLY A 223 -7.46 15.14 14.29
CA GLY A 223 -7.45 14.84 15.73
C GLY A 223 -8.86 14.65 16.29
N VAL A 224 -9.04 13.75 17.26
CA VAL A 224 -10.33 13.56 17.96
C VAL A 224 -10.75 14.84 18.71
N THR A 225 -9.78 15.63 19.17
CA THR A 225 -9.99 16.96 19.75
C THR A 225 -8.98 17.96 19.16
N PRO A 226 -9.18 19.28 19.32
CA PRO A 226 -8.18 20.26 18.91
C PRO A 226 -6.80 20.03 19.53
N ALA A 227 -6.73 19.62 20.80
CA ALA A 227 -5.47 19.30 21.47
C ALA A 227 -4.80 18.05 20.87
N CYS A 228 -5.57 17.03 20.47
CA CYS A 228 -5.07 15.87 19.76
C CYS A 228 -4.46 16.25 18.41
N LEU A 229 -5.16 17.10 17.65
CA LEU A 229 -4.69 17.60 16.37
C LEU A 229 -3.40 18.41 16.51
N GLU A 230 -3.32 19.29 17.49
CA GLU A 230 -2.13 20.12 17.76
C GLU A 230 -0.90 19.26 18.06
N VAL A 231 -1.03 18.30 18.98
CA VAL A 231 0.09 17.41 19.37
C VAL A 231 0.53 16.51 18.20
N ALA A 232 -0.41 15.90 17.49
CA ALA A 232 -0.09 15.06 16.33
C ALA A 232 0.57 15.86 15.22
N THR A 233 0.06 17.05 14.90
CA THR A 233 0.66 17.97 13.92
C THR A 233 2.06 18.38 14.34
N ALA A 234 2.28 18.70 15.62
CA ALA A 234 3.59 19.09 16.12
C ALA A 234 4.62 17.96 15.95
N LEU A 235 4.25 16.69 16.25
CA LEU A 235 5.15 15.55 16.06
C LEU A 235 5.49 15.33 14.58
N TYR A 236 4.46 15.23 13.74
CA TYR A 236 4.66 14.91 12.33
C TYR A 236 5.39 16.00 11.54
N SER A 237 5.21 17.28 11.92
CA SER A 237 5.92 18.40 11.29
C SER A 237 7.44 18.39 11.54
N GLN A 238 7.95 17.54 12.44
CA GLN A 238 9.38 17.38 12.62
C GLN A 238 10.02 16.47 11.54
N ALA A 239 9.24 15.57 10.95
CA ALA A 239 9.71 14.61 9.95
C ALA A 239 9.10 14.83 8.56
N ILE A 240 7.92 15.47 8.48
CA ILE A 240 7.15 15.66 7.24
C ILE A 240 7.06 17.15 6.93
N HIS A 241 7.37 17.54 5.68
CA HIS A 241 7.46 18.94 5.29
C HIS A 241 6.11 19.68 5.33
N THR A 242 5.03 18.98 4.98
CA THR A 242 3.70 19.62 4.87
C THR A 242 2.64 18.77 5.57
N ILE A 243 2.05 19.32 6.63
CA ILE A 243 0.88 18.71 7.28
C ILE A 243 -0.35 19.53 6.92
N VAL A 244 -1.42 18.82 6.53
CA VAL A 244 -2.72 19.41 6.16
C VAL A 244 -3.72 19.05 7.26
N PRO A 245 -4.00 19.94 8.22
CA PRO A 245 -4.95 19.65 9.29
C PRO A 245 -6.39 19.65 8.75
N VAL A 246 -7.19 18.70 9.23
CA VAL A 246 -8.65 18.61 8.94
C VAL A 246 -9.43 18.53 10.24
N SER A 247 -10.75 18.72 10.15
CA SER A 247 -11.63 18.91 11.30
C SER A 247 -11.83 17.70 12.22
N SER A 248 -11.58 16.48 11.70
CA SER A 248 -11.78 15.23 12.47
C SER A 248 -10.97 14.08 11.88
N PRO A 249 -10.75 12.99 12.63
CA PRO A 249 -10.20 11.73 12.10
C PRO A 249 -11.02 11.22 10.91
N ALA A 250 -12.35 11.21 11.00
CA ALA A 250 -13.22 10.75 9.93
C ALA A 250 -13.05 11.54 8.62
N ALA A 251 -12.76 12.84 8.69
CA ALA A 251 -12.46 13.65 7.52
C ALA A 251 -11.13 13.24 6.87
N ALA A 252 -10.10 12.94 7.68
CA ALA A 252 -8.81 12.47 7.19
C ALA A 252 -8.91 11.05 6.59
N GLU A 253 -9.65 10.14 7.23
CA GLU A 253 -9.98 8.80 6.72
C GLU A 253 -10.70 8.89 5.36
N MET A 254 -11.70 9.77 5.26
CA MET A 254 -12.44 9.98 4.00
C MET A 254 -11.56 10.55 2.90
N THR A 255 -10.60 11.43 3.21
CA THR A 255 -9.69 12.03 2.22
C THR A 255 -8.90 10.95 1.48
N LYS A 256 -8.31 10.00 2.20
CA LYS A 256 -7.58 8.87 1.59
C LYS A 256 -8.46 8.04 0.67
N LEU A 257 -9.67 7.72 1.12
CA LEU A 257 -10.61 6.93 0.32
C LEU A 257 -11.10 7.69 -0.90
N LEU A 258 -11.26 9.02 -0.82
CA LEU A 258 -11.61 9.86 -1.97
C LEU A 258 -10.52 9.84 -3.02
N GLU A 259 -9.24 9.97 -2.65
CA GLU A 259 -8.11 9.93 -3.57
C GLU A 259 -8.04 8.60 -4.33
N ASN A 260 -8.17 7.47 -3.61
CA ASN A 260 -8.13 6.15 -4.23
C ASN A 260 -9.39 5.86 -5.04
N THR A 261 -10.57 6.31 -4.60
CA THR A 261 -11.81 6.23 -5.36
C THR A 261 -11.73 7.05 -6.65
N PHE A 262 -11.17 8.27 -6.60
CA PHE A 262 -10.97 9.10 -7.78
C PHE A 262 -10.11 8.38 -8.82
N ARG A 263 -9.00 7.76 -8.40
CA ARG A 263 -8.15 6.97 -9.32
C ARG A 263 -8.90 5.77 -9.88
N ALA A 264 -9.56 4.97 -9.03
CA ALA A 264 -10.30 3.79 -9.46
C ALA A 264 -11.40 4.11 -10.48
N VAL A 265 -12.18 5.18 -10.25
CA VAL A 265 -13.27 5.62 -11.13
C VAL A 265 -12.73 6.13 -12.46
N ASN A 266 -11.65 6.93 -12.46
CA ASN A 266 -11.11 7.47 -13.71
C ASN A 266 -10.38 6.41 -14.54
N ILE A 267 -9.75 5.40 -13.91
CA ILE A 267 -9.20 4.24 -14.61
C ILE A 267 -10.35 3.42 -15.23
N ALA A 268 -11.43 3.18 -14.49
CA ALA A 268 -12.60 2.49 -15.04
C ALA A 268 -13.22 3.24 -16.23
N LEU A 269 -13.34 4.58 -16.12
CA LEU A 269 -13.83 5.41 -17.20
C LEU A 269 -12.98 5.26 -18.47
N VAL A 270 -11.65 5.36 -18.37
CA VAL A 270 -10.79 5.25 -19.55
C VAL A 270 -10.73 3.82 -20.08
N ASN A 271 -10.87 2.80 -19.24
CA ASN A 271 -11.00 1.40 -19.65
C ASN A 271 -12.31 1.18 -20.45
N GLU A 272 -13.42 1.74 -20.00
CA GLU A 272 -14.68 1.69 -20.75
C GLU A 272 -14.59 2.46 -22.06
N VAL A 273 -13.91 3.63 -22.08
CA VAL A 273 -13.63 4.38 -23.31
C VAL A 273 -12.78 3.55 -24.29
N ALA A 274 -11.82 2.74 -23.81
CA ALA A 274 -11.06 1.83 -24.67
C ALA A 274 -11.99 0.81 -25.37
N ILE A 275 -12.91 0.21 -24.62
CA ILE A 275 -13.91 -0.71 -25.18
C ILE A 275 -14.82 0.00 -26.19
N MET A 276 -15.21 1.24 -25.92
CA MET A 276 -16.01 2.07 -26.86
C MET A 276 -15.23 2.36 -28.14
N CYS A 277 -13.97 2.78 -28.03
CA CYS A 277 -13.10 3.05 -29.17
C CYS A 277 -12.89 1.82 -30.03
N ASP A 278 -12.63 0.67 -29.43
CA ASP A 278 -12.52 -0.61 -30.12
C ASP A 278 -13.78 -0.94 -30.98
N LYS A 279 -14.99 -0.75 -30.38
CA LYS A 279 -16.25 -0.95 -31.10
C LYS A 279 -16.48 0.05 -32.23
N LEU A 280 -15.90 1.25 -32.14
CA LEU A 280 -16.00 2.31 -33.13
C LEU A 280 -14.87 2.26 -34.17
N GLY A 281 -13.88 1.39 -34.01
CA GLY A 281 -12.68 1.34 -34.86
C GLY A 281 -11.79 2.57 -34.68
N LEU A 282 -11.74 3.15 -33.48
CA LEU A 282 -10.90 4.31 -33.11
C LEU A 282 -9.75 3.86 -32.24
N ASP A 283 -8.64 4.57 -32.32
CA ASP A 283 -7.50 4.40 -31.41
C ASP A 283 -7.75 5.18 -30.11
N VAL A 284 -7.88 4.48 -28.99
CA VAL A 284 -8.12 5.08 -27.68
C VAL A 284 -6.94 5.94 -27.22
N TRP A 285 -5.73 5.58 -27.59
CA TRP A 285 -4.52 6.30 -27.16
C TRP A 285 -4.47 7.67 -27.85
N GLU A 286 -4.75 7.74 -29.15
CA GLU A 286 -4.89 9.02 -29.86
C GLU A 286 -5.98 9.89 -29.22
N VAL A 287 -7.13 9.32 -28.89
CA VAL A 287 -8.26 10.05 -28.26
C VAL A 287 -7.86 10.59 -26.90
N VAL A 288 -7.19 9.79 -26.06
CA VAL A 288 -6.75 10.18 -24.71
C VAL A 288 -5.66 11.25 -24.78
N GLU A 289 -4.68 11.11 -25.69
CA GLU A 289 -3.63 12.12 -25.88
C GLU A 289 -4.19 13.45 -26.37
N ALA A 290 -5.09 13.43 -27.35
CA ALA A 290 -5.76 14.61 -27.83
C ALA A 290 -6.60 15.31 -26.74
N ALA A 291 -7.30 14.55 -25.90
CA ALA A 291 -8.03 15.09 -24.76
C ALA A 291 -7.08 15.73 -23.73
N ALA A 292 -5.91 15.12 -23.48
CA ALA A 292 -4.90 15.57 -22.52
C ALA A 292 -4.23 16.90 -22.90
N THR A 293 -4.36 17.35 -24.14
CA THR A 293 -3.87 18.69 -24.56
C THR A 293 -4.62 19.84 -23.90
N LYS A 294 -5.77 19.58 -23.27
CA LYS A 294 -6.56 20.62 -22.60
C LYS A 294 -5.98 20.91 -21.22
N PRO A 295 -5.62 22.17 -20.90
CA PRO A 295 -4.99 22.53 -19.64
C PRO A 295 -5.96 22.55 -18.45
N TYR A 296 -7.24 22.30 -18.66
CA TYR A 296 -8.30 22.34 -17.65
C TYR A 296 -9.40 21.33 -17.96
N GLY A 297 -10.07 20.86 -16.91
CA GLY A 297 -11.25 20.02 -17.02
C GLY A 297 -10.99 18.57 -17.42
N TYR A 298 -9.74 18.18 -17.69
CA TYR A 298 -9.33 16.83 -18.00
C TYR A 298 -8.01 16.47 -17.26
N MET A 299 -8.02 15.33 -16.58
CA MET A 299 -6.81 14.71 -16.03
C MET A 299 -6.59 13.39 -16.77
N LYS A 300 -5.41 13.23 -17.37
CA LYS A 300 -5.08 12.05 -18.17
C LYS A 300 -4.97 10.80 -17.31
N PHE A 301 -5.73 9.79 -17.69
CA PHE A 301 -5.57 8.40 -17.30
C PHE A 301 -5.41 7.55 -18.56
N THR A 302 -4.71 6.44 -18.45
CA THR A 302 -4.47 5.52 -19.56
C THR A 302 -5.21 4.21 -19.34
N PRO A 303 -5.78 3.60 -20.40
CA PRO A 303 -6.40 2.30 -20.28
C PRO A 303 -5.35 1.22 -20.01
N GLY A 304 -5.81 0.03 -19.60
CA GLY A 304 -4.94 -1.10 -19.34
C GLY A 304 -5.69 -2.39 -19.02
N PRO A 305 -4.99 -3.43 -18.58
CA PRO A 305 -5.58 -4.76 -18.40
C PRO A 305 -6.44 -4.88 -17.12
N GLY A 306 -6.59 -3.81 -16.37
CA GLY A 306 -7.28 -3.76 -15.09
C GLY A 306 -6.49 -2.96 -14.07
N VAL A 307 -6.88 -3.07 -12.80
CA VAL A 307 -6.24 -2.34 -11.67
C VAL A 307 -5.68 -3.37 -10.69
N GLY A 308 -4.40 -3.23 -10.39
CA GLY A 308 -3.70 -4.04 -9.40
C GLY A 308 -3.19 -3.25 -8.21
N GLY A 309 -2.44 -3.92 -7.33
CA GLY A 309 -1.93 -3.36 -6.08
C GLY A 309 -2.93 -3.47 -4.93
N HIS A 310 -2.51 -3.07 -3.76
CA HIS A 310 -3.30 -3.27 -2.53
C HIS A 310 -4.12 -2.05 -2.09
N CYS A 311 -4.07 -0.92 -2.82
CA CYS A 311 -4.79 0.30 -2.44
C CYS A 311 -5.98 0.55 -3.38
N ILE A 312 -5.70 0.79 -4.68
CA ILE A 312 -6.75 1.24 -5.62
C ILE A 312 -7.88 0.22 -5.79
N PRO A 313 -7.62 -1.11 -5.91
CA PRO A 313 -8.70 -2.09 -6.02
C PRO A 313 -9.43 -2.36 -4.70
N LEU A 314 -8.84 -2.03 -3.54
CA LEU A 314 -9.37 -2.41 -2.23
C LEU A 314 -10.00 -1.25 -1.45
N ASP A 315 -9.32 -0.11 -1.35
CA ASP A 315 -9.72 1.01 -0.50
C ASP A 315 -11.14 1.56 -0.78
N PRO A 316 -11.60 1.70 -2.04
CA PRO A 316 -12.97 2.13 -2.31
C PRO A 316 -14.03 1.19 -1.70
N HIS A 317 -13.70 -0.10 -1.53
CA HIS A 317 -14.63 -1.06 -0.94
C HIS A 317 -14.85 -0.82 0.56
N TYR A 318 -13.87 -0.26 1.30
CA TYR A 318 -14.07 0.19 2.67
C TYR A 318 -15.21 1.22 2.77
N LEU A 319 -15.17 2.22 1.87
CA LEU A 319 -16.22 3.23 1.83
C LEU A 319 -17.56 2.64 1.42
N SER A 320 -17.57 1.78 0.39
CA SER A 320 -18.80 1.11 -0.05
C SER A 320 -19.39 0.24 1.05
N TRP A 321 -18.57 -0.48 1.81
CA TRP A 321 -19.01 -1.31 2.94
C TRP A 321 -19.63 -0.43 4.05
N LYS A 322 -18.94 0.63 4.48
CA LYS A 322 -19.46 1.55 5.52
C LYS A 322 -20.78 2.17 5.12
N LEU A 323 -20.92 2.61 3.87
CA LEU A 323 -22.14 3.23 3.36
C LEU A 323 -23.33 2.27 3.27
N LYS A 324 -23.09 0.96 3.07
CA LYS A 324 -24.16 -0.06 3.13
C LYS A 324 -24.79 -0.12 4.52
N THR A 325 -24.02 0.08 5.60
CA THR A 325 -24.58 0.14 6.96
C THR A 325 -25.53 1.33 7.17
N LEU A 326 -25.40 2.36 6.32
CA LEU A 326 -26.24 3.55 6.29
C LEU A 326 -27.31 3.49 5.19
N ASN A 327 -27.60 2.31 4.62
CA ASN A 327 -28.53 2.09 3.53
C ASN A 327 -28.24 2.93 2.28
N TYR A 328 -26.96 3.20 1.98
CA TYR A 328 -26.53 3.92 0.79
C TYR A 328 -25.64 3.07 -0.10
N THR A 329 -25.91 3.06 -1.41
CA THR A 329 -25.09 2.37 -2.41
C THR A 329 -24.16 3.36 -3.08
N ALA A 330 -22.84 3.13 -2.96
CA ALA A 330 -21.82 3.92 -3.62
C ALA A 330 -21.70 3.53 -5.11
N ARG A 331 -22.55 4.09 -5.96
CA ARG A 331 -22.73 3.67 -7.36
C ARG A 331 -21.45 3.74 -8.20
N PHE A 332 -20.70 4.84 -8.10
CA PHE A 332 -19.45 5.01 -8.87
C PHE A 332 -18.39 3.99 -8.46
N ILE A 333 -18.29 3.67 -7.16
CA ILE A 333 -17.35 2.67 -6.65
C ILE A 333 -17.72 1.28 -7.18
N GLN A 334 -19.00 0.95 -7.12
CA GLN A 334 -19.48 -0.36 -7.60
C GLN A 334 -19.24 -0.50 -9.10
N LEU A 335 -19.66 0.48 -9.90
CA LEU A 335 -19.50 0.46 -11.35
C LEU A 335 -18.02 0.40 -11.76
N ALA A 336 -17.18 1.22 -11.12
CA ALA A 336 -15.74 1.21 -11.39
C ALA A 336 -15.11 -0.16 -11.05
N GLY A 337 -15.52 -0.77 -9.95
CA GLY A 337 -15.07 -2.12 -9.57
C GLY A 337 -15.48 -3.17 -10.61
N GLU A 338 -16.71 -3.12 -11.13
CA GLU A 338 -17.21 -4.02 -12.16
C GLU A 338 -16.39 -3.87 -13.46
N ILE A 339 -16.24 -2.64 -13.98
CA ILE A 339 -15.51 -2.37 -15.22
C ILE A 339 -14.05 -2.83 -15.10
N ASN A 340 -13.34 -2.40 -14.04
CA ASN A 340 -11.93 -2.74 -13.88
C ASN A 340 -11.70 -4.25 -13.70
N SER A 341 -12.62 -4.95 -13.04
CA SER A 341 -12.55 -6.42 -12.86
C SER A 341 -12.88 -7.19 -14.12
N ASP A 342 -13.60 -6.60 -15.08
CA ASP A 342 -13.91 -7.24 -16.37
C ASP A 342 -12.82 -7.03 -17.43
N MET A 343 -11.88 -6.11 -17.24
CA MET A 343 -10.80 -5.86 -18.20
C MET A 343 -9.94 -7.08 -18.51
N PRO A 344 -9.54 -7.95 -17.57
CA PRO A 344 -8.82 -9.18 -17.90
C PRO A 344 -9.57 -10.05 -18.90
N ARG A 345 -10.90 -10.14 -18.79
CA ARG A 345 -11.75 -10.91 -19.71
C ARG A 345 -11.75 -10.29 -21.11
N TYR A 346 -11.90 -8.98 -21.19
CA TYR A 346 -11.82 -8.25 -22.46
C TYR A 346 -10.48 -8.52 -23.17
N TRP A 347 -9.35 -8.47 -22.47
CA TRP A 347 -8.05 -8.74 -23.08
C TRP A 347 -7.86 -10.19 -23.47
N VAL A 348 -8.43 -11.14 -22.72
CA VAL A 348 -8.44 -12.56 -23.13
C VAL A 348 -9.28 -12.77 -24.41
N GLU A 349 -10.33 -11.99 -24.62
CA GLU A 349 -11.08 -11.99 -25.89
C GLU A 349 -10.21 -11.45 -27.03
N LYS A 350 -9.41 -10.39 -26.81
CA LYS A 350 -8.43 -9.88 -27.78
C LYS A 350 -7.36 -10.93 -28.12
N VAL A 351 -6.86 -11.68 -27.15
CA VAL A 351 -5.95 -12.82 -27.38
C VAL A 351 -6.62 -13.88 -28.25
N GLN A 352 -7.88 -14.17 -28.00
CA GLN A 352 -8.64 -15.12 -28.80
C GLN A 352 -8.83 -14.64 -30.25
N GLU A 353 -9.13 -13.35 -30.45
CA GLU A 353 -9.26 -12.73 -31.78
C GLU A 353 -7.93 -12.80 -32.56
N ALA A 354 -6.82 -12.43 -31.90
CA ALA A 354 -5.48 -12.47 -32.48
C ALA A 354 -5.06 -13.88 -32.91
N LEU A 355 -5.26 -14.87 -32.04
CA LEU A 355 -5.00 -16.27 -32.37
C LEU A 355 -5.89 -16.77 -33.52
N ASN A 356 -7.16 -16.39 -33.54
CA ASN A 356 -8.09 -16.78 -34.59
C ASN A 356 -7.70 -16.21 -35.97
N GLN A 357 -7.18 -14.97 -36.02
CA GLN A 357 -6.64 -14.37 -37.24
C GLN A 357 -5.40 -15.15 -37.75
N ALA A 358 -4.58 -15.69 -36.82
CA ALA A 358 -3.47 -16.57 -37.15
C ALA A 358 -3.89 -18.02 -37.44
N GLY A 359 -5.21 -18.29 -37.53
CA GLY A 359 -5.75 -19.64 -37.81
C GLY A 359 -5.60 -20.62 -36.64
N LYS A 360 -5.43 -20.11 -35.40
CA LYS A 360 -5.24 -20.92 -34.19
C LYS A 360 -6.40 -20.74 -33.23
N SER A 361 -6.61 -21.73 -32.36
CA SER A 361 -7.56 -21.62 -31.24
C SER A 361 -6.81 -21.36 -29.96
N VAL A 362 -7.44 -20.73 -28.96
CA VAL A 362 -6.85 -20.56 -27.62
C VAL A 362 -6.46 -21.92 -27.02
N LYS A 363 -7.35 -22.93 -27.19
CA LYS A 363 -7.07 -24.28 -26.69
C LYS A 363 -5.88 -24.88 -27.41
N GLY A 364 -4.85 -25.22 -26.66
CA GLY A 364 -3.61 -25.82 -27.15
C GLY A 364 -2.58 -24.83 -27.70
N SER A 365 -2.88 -23.53 -27.76
CA SER A 365 -1.91 -22.50 -28.08
C SER A 365 -0.99 -22.21 -26.89
N ARG A 366 0.28 -21.90 -27.19
CA ARG A 366 1.27 -21.43 -26.22
C ARG A 366 1.20 -19.92 -26.14
N VAL A 367 0.81 -19.40 -24.96
CA VAL A 367 0.70 -17.97 -24.71
C VAL A 367 1.76 -17.54 -23.69
N LEU A 368 2.59 -16.59 -24.08
CA LEU A 368 3.60 -16.00 -23.21
C LEU A 368 3.08 -14.65 -22.67
N VAL A 369 2.96 -14.53 -21.35
CA VAL A 369 2.61 -13.28 -20.67
C VAL A 369 3.89 -12.55 -20.25
N LEU A 370 4.04 -11.29 -20.67
CA LEU A 370 5.14 -10.43 -20.29
C LEU A 370 4.72 -9.47 -19.18
N GLY A 371 5.39 -9.59 -18.03
CA GLY A 371 5.11 -8.84 -16.82
C GLY A 371 3.92 -9.40 -16.05
N VAL A 372 4.16 -9.83 -14.82
CA VAL A 372 3.13 -10.28 -13.86
C VAL A 372 3.03 -9.37 -12.63
N ALA A 373 4.00 -8.49 -12.39
CA ALA A 373 3.87 -7.41 -11.40
C ALA A 373 2.71 -6.48 -11.77
N TYR A 374 2.03 -5.91 -10.77
CA TYR A 374 0.91 -5.01 -11.05
C TYR A 374 1.33 -3.64 -11.61
N LYS A 375 2.59 -3.28 -11.42
CA LYS A 375 3.17 -1.99 -11.84
C LYS A 375 4.56 -2.22 -12.42
N LYS A 376 4.98 -1.31 -13.29
CA LYS A 376 6.29 -1.29 -13.94
C LYS A 376 7.42 -1.22 -12.91
N ASP A 377 8.48 -2.03 -13.15
CA ASP A 377 9.76 -2.00 -12.44
C ASP A 377 9.68 -2.29 -10.92
N ILE A 378 8.69 -3.11 -10.51
CA ILE A 378 8.55 -3.62 -9.15
C ILE A 378 8.33 -5.15 -9.18
N ASP A 379 8.44 -5.81 -8.04
CA ASP A 379 8.27 -7.26 -7.84
C ASP A 379 6.93 -7.67 -7.21
N ASP A 380 5.99 -6.71 -7.05
CA ASP A 380 4.72 -6.93 -6.36
C ASP A 380 3.63 -7.42 -7.33
N VAL A 381 3.11 -8.62 -7.06
CA VAL A 381 2.06 -9.28 -7.86
C VAL A 381 0.66 -9.20 -7.26
N ARG A 382 0.50 -8.48 -6.12
CA ARG A 382 -0.80 -8.41 -5.43
C ARG A 382 -1.87 -7.79 -6.32
N GLU A 383 -3.03 -8.47 -6.41
CA GLU A 383 -4.17 -8.04 -7.25
C GLU A 383 -3.78 -7.70 -8.70
N SER A 384 -2.68 -8.27 -9.22
CA SER A 384 -2.25 -8.00 -10.59
C SER A 384 -3.24 -8.58 -11.61
N PRO A 385 -3.72 -7.79 -12.59
CA PRO A 385 -4.58 -8.27 -13.67
C PRO A 385 -3.96 -9.40 -14.49
N ALA A 386 -2.62 -9.51 -14.50
CA ALA A 386 -1.91 -10.59 -15.17
C ALA A 386 -2.30 -11.97 -14.62
N LEU A 387 -2.58 -12.07 -13.32
CA LEU A 387 -2.96 -13.32 -12.67
C LEU A 387 -4.31 -13.80 -13.18
N ASP A 388 -5.28 -12.90 -13.32
CA ASP A 388 -6.60 -13.20 -13.85
C ASP A 388 -6.53 -13.56 -15.35
N ILE A 389 -5.72 -12.85 -16.15
CA ILE A 389 -5.47 -13.16 -17.57
C ILE A 389 -4.89 -14.57 -17.71
N ILE A 390 -3.88 -14.91 -16.93
CA ILE A 390 -3.25 -16.23 -16.92
C ILE A 390 -4.28 -17.32 -16.59
N GLU A 391 -5.07 -17.10 -15.54
CA GLU A 391 -6.08 -18.06 -15.12
C GLU A 391 -7.17 -18.25 -16.18
N LEU A 392 -7.70 -17.18 -16.74
CA LEU A 392 -8.72 -17.22 -17.79
C LEU A 392 -8.23 -17.92 -19.06
N LEU A 393 -6.99 -17.68 -19.49
CA LEU A 393 -6.37 -18.35 -20.63
C LEU A 393 -6.19 -19.86 -20.38
N ARG A 394 -5.75 -20.25 -19.17
CA ARG A 394 -5.64 -21.65 -18.76
C ARG A 394 -7.00 -22.34 -18.71
N GLN A 395 -8.03 -21.68 -18.21
CA GLN A 395 -9.41 -22.20 -18.23
C GLN A 395 -9.91 -22.44 -19.65
N LYS A 396 -9.47 -21.63 -20.62
CA LYS A 396 -9.75 -21.85 -22.06
C LYS A 396 -8.86 -22.93 -22.71
N GLY A 397 -7.89 -23.47 -21.96
CA GLY A 397 -7.03 -24.59 -22.38
C GLY A 397 -5.74 -24.17 -23.09
N ALA A 398 -5.27 -22.95 -22.92
CA ALA A 398 -3.96 -22.51 -23.37
C ALA A 398 -2.83 -23.10 -22.49
N ASP A 399 -1.64 -23.34 -23.09
CA ASP A 399 -0.38 -23.53 -22.38
C ASP A 399 0.21 -22.15 -22.08
N VAL A 400 -0.02 -21.66 -20.85
CA VAL A 400 0.36 -20.30 -20.45
C VAL A 400 1.67 -20.32 -19.68
N ARG A 401 2.63 -19.54 -20.16
CA ARG A 401 3.91 -19.24 -19.51
C ARG A 401 4.03 -17.74 -19.26
N TYR A 402 4.97 -17.33 -18.41
CA TYR A 402 5.25 -15.93 -18.22
C TYR A 402 6.74 -15.66 -18.15
N HIS A 403 7.13 -14.43 -18.46
CA HIS A 403 8.43 -13.87 -18.17
C HIS A 403 8.24 -12.53 -17.43
N ASP A 404 8.93 -12.38 -16.30
CA ASP A 404 9.00 -11.14 -15.56
C ASP A 404 10.40 -11.03 -14.92
N PRO A 405 11.15 -9.96 -15.20
CA PRO A 405 12.52 -9.81 -14.73
C PRO A 405 12.62 -9.58 -13.21
N TYR A 406 11.52 -9.15 -12.57
CA TYR A 406 11.46 -8.84 -11.14
C TYR A 406 10.76 -9.92 -10.33
N VAL A 407 9.96 -10.78 -10.98
CA VAL A 407 9.16 -11.82 -10.32
C VAL A 407 9.61 -13.19 -10.81
N PRO A 408 10.63 -13.81 -10.17
CA PRO A 408 11.16 -15.11 -10.59
C PRO A 408 10.16 -16.25 -10.40
N GLU A 409 9.31 -16.15 -9.37
CA GLU A 409 8.24 -17.12 -9.12
C GLU A 409 7.09 -16.47 -8.35
N PHE A 410 5.88 -16.97 -8.57
CA PHE A 410 4.72 -16.62 -7.75
C PHE A 410 3.81 -17.82 -7.55
N ALA A 411 2.95 -17.76 -6.51
CA ALA A 411 1.89 -18.73 -6.27
C ALA A 411 0.53 -18.01 -6.26
N HIS A 412 -0.43 -18.53 -7.03
CA HIS A 412 -1.79 -18.02 -7.11
C HIS A 412 -2.78 -19.18 -7.13
N ASN A 413 -3.84 -19.11 -6.33
CA ASN A 413 -4.90 -20.14 -6.26
C ASN A 413 -4.39 -21.58 -6.11
N GLY A 414 -3.29 -21.78 -5.36
CA GLY A 414 -2.68 -23.09 -5.13
C GLY A 414 -1.82 -23.62 -6.27
N SER A 415 -1.62 -22.84 -7.35
CA SER A 415 -0.71 -23.14 -8.45
C SER A 415 0.52 -22.22 -8.39
N GLY A 416 1.72 -22.80 -8.38
CA GLY A 416 2.98 -22.07 -8.54
C GLY A 416 3.36 -21.93 -10.00
N MET A 417 3.93 -20.79 -10.38
CA MET A 417 4.55 -20.57 -11.69
C MET A 417 5.95 -20.00 -11.51
N ARG A 418 6.82 -20.28 -12.48
CA ARG A 418 8.16 -19.69 -12.57
C ARG A 418 8.32 -18.91 -13.86
N SER A 419 9.03 -17.79 -13.78
CA SER A 419 9.42 -16.99 -14.92
C SER A 419 10.32 -17.80 -15.85
N GLU A 420 10.09 -17.71 -17.16
CA GLU A 420 10.99 -18.27 -18.15
C GLU A 420 12.36 -17.62 -18.03
N SER A 421 13.41 -18.40 -18.02
CA SER A 421 14.79 -17.88 -17.85
C SER A 421 15.42 -17.43 -19.17
N ASP A 422 14.90 -17.92 -20.30
CA ASP A 422 15.35 -17.60 -21.67
C ASP A 422 14.18 -16.96 -22.41
N LEU A 423 14.17 -15.62 -22.46
CA LEU A 423 13.10 -14.86 -23.10
C LEU A 423 13.04 -15.12 -24.60
N ASP A 424 14.17 -15.23 -25.29
CA ASP A 424 14.21 -15.42 -26.75
C ASP A 424 13.64 -16.78 -27.14
N ALA A 425 13.99 -17.84 -26.40
CA ALA A 425 13.42 -19.16 -26.60
C ALA A 425 11.91 -19.17 -26.28
N ALA A 426 11.48 -18.47 -25.23
CA ALA A 426 10.07 -18.36 -24.87
C ALA A 426 9.26 -17.61 -25.93
N LEU A 427 9.75 -16.49 -26.45
CA LEU A 427 9.15 -15.70 -27.53
C LEU A 427 9.01 -16.54 -28.81
N SER A 428 10.12 -17.18 -29.26
CA SER A 428 10.15 -17.98 -30.48
C SER A 428 9.23 -19.20 -30.42
N SER A 429 8.95 -19.70 -29.22
CA SER A 429 8.07 -20.86 -29.02
C SER A 429 6.61 -20.48 -28.80
N ALA A 430 6.29 -19.23 -28.54
CA ALA A 430 4.94 -18.76 -28.29
C ALA A 430 4.11 -18.69 -29.58
N ASP A 431 2.81 -18.90 -29.47
CA ASP A 431 1.83 -18.65 -30.51
C ASP A 431 1.26 -17.22 -30.42
N CYS A 432 1.25 -16.65 -29.22
CA CYS A 432 0.85 -15.27 -28.92
C CYS A 432 1.59 -14.78 -27.69
N VAL A 433 2.00 -13.52 -27.71
CA VAL A 433 2.63 -12.80 -26.60
C VAL A 433 1.63 -11.75 -26.09
N VAL A 434 1.44 -11.68 -24.77
CA VAL A 434 0.54 -10.70 -24.14
C VAL A 434 1.37 -9.80 -23.23
N ILE A 435 1.43 -8.51 -23.54
CA ILE A 435 2.13 -7.52 -22.72
C ILE A 435 1.16 -7.01 -21.68
N VAL A 436 1.39 -7.34 -20.40
CA VAL A 436 0.56 -6.91 -19.28
C VAL A 436 1.26 -5.85 -18.44
N THR A 437 2.58 -5.97 -18.25
CA THR A 437 3.37 -4.94 -17.54
C THR A 437 4.62 -4.61 -18.35
N ASP A 438 4.78 -3.33 -18.64
CA ASP A 438 5.78 -2.77 -19.54
C ASP A 438 7.09 -2.40 -18.82
N HIS A 439 7.77 -3.38 -18.22
CA HIS A 439 9.03 -3.16 -17.52
C HIS A 439 10.10 -2.47 -18.38
N SER A 440 10.84 -1.53 -17.77
CA SER A 440 11.84 -0.69 -18.48
C SER A 440 13.01 -1.49 -19.04
N VAL A 441 13.27 -2.67 -18.52
CA VAL A 441 14.40 -3.52 -18.93
C VAL A 441 14.13 -4.33 -20.19
N TYR A 442 12.89 -4.37 -20.69
CA TYR A 442 12.56 -5.07 -21.92
C TYR A 442 13.06 -4.30 -23.14
N ASP A 443 13.70 -5.01 -24.08
CA ASP A 443 13.95 -4.52 -25.45
C ASP A 443 12.72 -4.83 -26.31
N TRP A 444 11.84 -3.85 -26.43
CA TRP A 444 10.58 -4.01 -27.17
C TRP A 444 10.81 -4.26 -28.67
N SER A 445 11.90 -3.73 -29.24
CA SER A 445 12.24 -3.97 -30.64
C SER A 445 12.66 -5.41 -30.88
N GLU A 446 13.36 -6.02 -29.91
CA GLU A 446 13.75 -7.42 -29.95
C GLU A 446 12.53 -8.33 -29.77
N ILE A 447 11.66 -8.03 -28.80
CA ILE A 447 10.41 -8.77 -28.55
C ILE A 447 9.55 -8.77 -29.81
N ARG A 448 9.40 -7.62 -30.48
CA ARG A 448 8.63 -7.51 -31.73
C ARG A 448 9.17 -8.40 -32.85
N ARG A 449 10.49 -8.53 -32.98
CA ARG A 449 11.12 -9.34 -34.01
C ARG A 449 10.90 -10.85 -33.84
N HIS A 450 10.77 -11.31 -32.59
CA HIS A 450 10.67 -12.71 -32.28
C HIS A 450 9.24 -13.20 -32.00
N ALA A 451 8.34 -12.32 -31.62
CA ALA A 451 6.96 -12.66 -31.32
C ALA A 451 6.11 -12.80 -32.61
N PRO A 452 5.43 -13.95 -32.84
CA PRO A 452 4.63 -14.15 -34.05
C PRO A 452 3.31 -13.34 -34.02
N CYS A 453 2.79 -13.04 -32.84
CA CYS A 453 1.56 -12.30 -32.58
C CYS A 453 1.68 -11.63 -31.21
N ILE A 454 1.29 -10.37 -31.10
CA ILE A 454 1.37 -9.59 -29.85
C ILE A 454 0.01 -8.99 -29.54
N VAL A 455 -0.43 -9.14 -28.29
CA VAL A 455 -1.53 -8.37 -27.71
C VAL A 455 -0.93 -7.38 -26.72
N ASP A 456 -0.98 -6.10 -27.05
CA ASP A 456 -0.38 -5.03 -26.27
C ASP A 456 -1.44 -4.30 -25.47
N THR A 457 -1.42 -4.49 -24.14
CA THR A 457 -2.38 -3.83 -23.23
C THR A 457 -1.88 -2.51 -22.70
N ARG A 458 -0.66 -2.09 -23.07
CA ARG A 458 0.05 -0.91 -22.51
C ARG A 458 0.45 0.12 -23.56
N ASN A 459 0.17 -0.14 -24.84
CA ASN A 459 0.60 0.71 -25.96
C ASN A 459 2.13 0.92 -25.97
N VAL A 460 2.87 -0.18 -25.80
CA VAL A 460 4.33 -0.14 -25.89
C VAL A 460 4.77 0.15 -27.33
N TYR A 461 3.97 -0.29 -28.29
CA TYR A 461 4.16 -0.06 -29.72
C TYR A 461 3.17 1.00 -30.18
N ASP A 462 3.64 2.24 -30.36
CA ASP A 462 2.82 3.32 -30.92
C ASP A 462 2.46 3.02 -32.39
N ARG A 463 1.15 2.91 -32.65
CA ARG A 463 0.62 2.64 -34.00
C ARG A 463 1.01 3.68 -35.06
N HIS A 464 1.32 4.89 -34.63
CA HIS A 464 1.67 5.99 -35.53
C HIS A 464 3.14 5.92 -36.00
N SER A 465 3.99 5.08 -35.38
CA SER A 465 5.39 4.97 -35.72
C SER A 465 5.72 3.98 -36.83
N GLU A 466 4.91 2.92 -37.04
CA GLU A 466 5.06 1.96 -38.16
C GLU A 466 3.78 1.09 -38.36
N PRO A 467 3.42 0.69 -39.62
CA PRO A 467 2.29 -0.22 -39.85
C PRO A 467 2.52 -1.59 -39.23
N MET A 468 1.53 -2.10 -38.49
CA MET A 468 1.66 -3.30 -37.67
C MET A 468 0.60 -4.38 -38.04
N ASP A 469 1.02 -5.37 -38.83
CA ASP A 469 0.15 -6.49 -39.20
C ASP A 469 -0.01 -7.56 -38.08
N ALA A 470 0.80 -7.52 -37.04
CA ALA A 470 0.89 -8.55 -36.00
C ALA A 470 0.66 -8.09 -34.55
N VAL A 471 0.32 -6.80 -34.33
CA VAL A 471 0.06 -6.24 -32.98
C VAL A 471 -1.42 -5.89 -32.83
N PHE A 472 -2.02 -6.38 -31.75
CA PHE A 472 -3.41 -6.16 -31.39
C PHE A 472 -3.47 -5.28 -30.14
N GLU A 473 -4.17 -4.17 -30.23
CA GLU A 473 -4.40 -3.18 -29.16
C GLU A 473 -5.90 -2.92 -29.01
N ALA A 474 -6.27 -2.21 -27.94
CA ALA A 474 -7.64 -1.79 -27.72
C ALA A 474 -8.00 -0.56 -28.56
#